data_cff1718a4005d4ac609edfe9f47807e8
#
_entry.id   cff1718a4005d4ac609edfe9f47807e8
#
_cell.length_a   1.000
_cell.length_b   1.000
_cell.length_c   1.000
_cell.angle_alpha   90.00
_cell.angle_beta   90.00
_cell.angle_gamma   90.00
#
_symmetry.space_group_name_H-M   'P 1'
#
loop_
_entity.id
_entity.type
_entity.pdbx_description
1 polymer ?
#
loop_
_entity_poly.entity_id
_entity_poly.type
_entity_poly.pdbx_seq_one_letter_code
_entity_poly.pdbx_strand_id
1 'polypeptide(L)'
;MTEQIYVGNAAADAPAGRGWLLGHFQPDGDPRHSDDVEIKWAIHPPDDRRAQWVTGEQRSAALILISGRFRVELPGRSVLLAEQGDYVVFHGVSHSWHAEEASVVVAVRWPSLAGYALSPSDNGTSAVS
;
A
#
# COMPACT_ATOMS: atom_id res chain seq x y z
N MET A 1 -4.99 -29.39 -15.30
CA MET A 1 -4.13 -28.23 -15.02
C MET A 1 -4.97 -27.12 -14.43
N THR A 2 -4.48 -26.54 -13.38
CA THR A 2 -5.21 -25.48 -12.73
C THR A 2 -5.02 -24.17 -13.46
N GLU A 3 -6.11 -23.46 -13.66
CA GLU A 3 -6.02 -22.15 -14.24
C GLU A 3 -5.30 -21.19 -13.29
N GLN A 4 -4.43 -20.38 -13.83
CA GLN A 4 -3.70 -19.40 -13.05
C GLN A 4 -4.29 -18.01 -13.30
N ILE A 5 -5.58 -17.90 -13.08
CA ILE A 5 -6.31 -16.66 -13.33
C ILE A 5 -7.18 -16.35 -12.12
N TYR A 6 -7.11 -15.12 -11.67
CA TYR A 6 -8.02 -14.59 -10.67
C TYR A 6 -8.65 -13.32 -11.23
N VAL A 7 -9.96 -13.23 -11.17
CA VAL A 7 -10.68 -12.05 -11.59
C VAL A 7 -11.43 -11.48 -10.40
N GLY A 8 -11.21 -10.23 -10.12
CA GLY A 8 -11.87 -9.60 -8.99
C GLY A 8 -12.00 -8.10 -9.19
N ASN A 9 -12.50 -7.45 -8.16
CA ASN A 9 -12.63 -6.01 -8.12
C ASN A 9 -11.92 -5.53 -6.87
N ALA A 10 -10.95 -4.64 -7.02
CA ALA A 10 -10.12 -4.23 -5.90
C ALA A 10 -10.94 -3.57 -4.78
N ALA A 11 -11.86 -2.71 -5.14
CA ALA A 11 -12.66 -2.03 -4.14
C ALA A 11 -13.57 -3.00 -3.38
N ALA A 12 -14.03 -4.05 -4.05
CA ALA A 12 -14.89 -5.05 -3.43
C ALA A 12 -14.07 -6.04 -2.59
N ASP A 13 -12.88 -6.39 -3.06
CA ASP A 13 -12.04 -7.38 -2.38
C ASP A 13 -11.26 -6.80 -1.21
N ALA A 14 -10.93 -5.52 -1.28
CA ALA A 14 -10.04 -4.90 -0.30
C ALA A 14 -10.46 -5.05 1.15
N PRO A 15 -11.74 -4.88 1.53
CA PRO A 15 -12.11 -4.97 2.93
C PRO A 15 -11.75 -6.29 3.59
N ALA A 16 -11.89 -7.41 2.89
CA ALA A 16 -11.58 -8.71 3.47
C ALA A 16 -10.09 -8.88 3.74
N GLY A 17 -9.24 -8.25 2.94
CA GLY A 17 -7.79 -8.36 3.08
C GLY A 17 -7.15 -7.11 3.64
N ARG A 18 -7.94 -6.22 4.23
CA ARG A 18 -7.43 -4.95 4.78
C ARG A 18 -6.69 -4.15 3.71
N GLY A 19 -7.18 -4.24 2.49
CA GLY A 19 -6.60 -3.58 1.34
C GLY A 19 -5.67 -4.44 0.51
N TRP A 20 -5.10 -5.48 1.09
CA TRP A 20 -4.10 -6.29 0.40
C TRP A 20 -4.76 -7.21 -0.62
N LEU A 21 -4.30 -7.14 -1.85
CA LEU A 21 -4.85 -7.90 -2.96
C LEU A 21 -3.94 -9.04 -3.40
N LEU A 22 -2.65 -8.78 -3.42
CA LEU A 22 -1.67 -9.70 -3.99
C LEU A 22 -0.38 -9.61 -3.20
N GLY A 23 0.28 -10.74 -2.97
CA GLY A 23 1.54 -10.77 -2.25
C GLY A 23 1.80 -12.12 -1.60
N HIS A 24 2.84 -12.17 -0.75
CA HIS A 24 3.25 -13.40 -0.08
C HIS A 24 2.18 -13.95 0.87
N PHE A 25 1.25 -13.10 1.30
CA PHE A 25 0.22 -13.47 2.28
C PHE A 25 -0.94 -14.25 1.67
N GLN A 26 -1.03 -14.33 0.35
CA GLN A 26 -2.04 -15.16 -0.30
C GLN A 26 -1.59 -16.62 -0.28
N PRO A 27 -2.54 -17.57 -0.27
CA PRO A 27 -2.17 -18.98 -0.22
C PRO A 27 -1.32 -19.43 -1.40
N ASP A 28 -0.43 -20.37 -1.16
CA ASP A 28 0.36 -20.96 -2.24
C ASP A 28 -0.59 -21.58 -3.26
N GLY A 29 -0.27 -21.39 -4.53
CA GLY A 29 -1.10 -21.88 -5.62
C GLY A 29 -2.20 -20.93 -6.06
N ASP A 30 -2.44 -19.89 -5.30
CA ASP A 30 -3.39 -18.86 -5.70
C ASP A 30 -2.68 -17.91 -6.68
N PRO A 31 -3.34 -17.51 -7.78
CA PRO A 31 -2.73 -16.56 -8.71
C PRO A 31 -2.30 -15.24 -8.07
N ARG A 32 -2.86 -14.90 -6.91
CA ARG A 32 -2.50 -13.67 -6.20
C ARG A 32 -1.31 -13.85 -5.28
N HIS A 33 -0.75 -15.05 -5.18
CA HIS A 33 0.44 -15.26 -4.37
C HIS A 33 1.68 -14.82 -5.13
N SER A 34 2.52 -14.01 -4.50
CA SER A 34 3.80 -13.61 -5.07
C SER A 34 4.75 -13.21 -3.95
N ASP A 35 6.00 -13.63 -4.06
CA ASP A 35 7.06 -13.16 -3.19
C ASP A 35 7.80 -11.98 -3.82
N ASP A 36 7.50 -11.65 -5.05
CA ASP A 36 8.21 -10.61 -5.79
C ASP A 36 7.58 -9.24 -5.65
N VAL A 37 6.27 -9.20 -5.43
CA VAL A 37 5.56 -7.92 -5.37
C VAL A 37 4.32 -8.08 -4.49
N GLU A 38 3.94 -7.00 -3.84
CA GLU A 38 2.66 -6.96 -3.12
C GLU A 38 1.92 -5.70 -3.52
N ILE A 39 0.60 -5.80 -3.60
CA ILE A 39 -0.26 -4.71 -4.07
C ILE A 39 -1.40 -4.53 -3.11
N LYS A 40 -1.65 -3.27 -2.76
CA LYS A 40 -2.70 -2.88 -1.81
C LYS A 40 -3.60 -1.82 -2.43
N TRP A 41 -4.88 -1.98 -2.24
CA TRP A 41 -5.88 -0.95 -2.56
C TRP A 41 -6.23 -0.28 -1.24
N ALA A 42 -5.65 0.88 -0.99
CA ALA A 42 -5.77 1.54 0.29
C ALA A 42 -6.83 2.62 0.25
N ILE A 43 -7.80 2.51 1.15
CA ILE A 43 -8.87 3.50 1.28
C ILE A 43 -8.62 4.26 2.57
N HIS A 44 -8.47 5.57 2.46
CA HIS A 44 -8.16 6.43 3.58
C HIS A 44 -9.29 7.43 3.81
N PRO A 45 -9.87 7.49 5.01
CA PRO A 45 -10.82 8.56 5.31
C PRO A 45 -10.11 9.90 5.36
N PRO A 46 -10.86 11.01 5.34
CA PRO A 46 -10.23 12.33 5.44
C PRO A 46 -9.40 12.45 6.70
N ASP A 47 -8.25 13.06 6.58
CA ASP A 47 -7.32 13.34 7.67
C ASP A 47 -6.71 12.09 8.29
N ASP A 48 -6.83 10.94 7.64
CA ASP A 48 -6.14 9.73 8.05
C ASP A 48 -4.63 9.94 7.87
N ARG A 49 -3.87 9.58 8.88
CA ARG A 49 -2.43 9.78 8.83
C ARG A 49 -1.70 8.69 9.60
N ARG A 50 -0.45 8.48 9.24
CA ARG A 50 0.41 7.58 9.96
C ARG A 50 1.14 8.37 11.03
N ALA A 51 0.95 7.99 12.29
CA ALA A 51 1.50 8.74 13.40
C ALA A 51 3.02 8.63 13.48
N GLN A 52 3.57 7.51 13.05
CA GLN A 52 5.01 7.27 13.13
C GLN A 52 5.55 6.96 11.75
N TRP A 53 6.78 7.37 11.54
CA TRP A 53 7.46 7.06 10.28
C TRP A 53 7.83 5.59 10.23
N VAL A 54 7.71 5.00 9.06
CA VAL A 54 8.28 3.68 8.80
C VAL A 54 9.79 3.84 8.78
N THR A 55 10.48 3.01 9.55
CA THR A 55 11.95 3.05 9.60
C THR A 55 12.49 1.67 9.26
N GLY A 56 13.74 1.61 8.84
CA GLY A 56 14.39 0.36 8.51
C GLY A 56 13.82 -0.30 7.28
N GLU A 57 13.13 0.43 6.44
CA GLU A 57 12.48 -0.12 5.26
C GLU A 57 13.53 -0.44 4.21
N GLN A 58 13.50 -1.66 3.72
CA GLN A 58 14.42 -2.10 2.66
C GLN A 58 13.71 -2.37 1.35
N ARG A 59 12.39 -2.32 1.36
CA ARG A 59 11.62 -2.56 0.15
C ARG A 59 11.52 -1.28 -0.66
N SER A 60 11.20 -1.45 -1.92
CA SER A 60 10.83 -0.35 -2.80
C SER A 60 9.33 -0.21 -2.82
N ALA A 61 8.86 0.98 -3.10
CA ALA A 61 7.42 1.23 -3.11
C ALA A 61 7.05 2.22 -4.19
N ALA A 62 5.84 2.05 -4.72
CA ALA A 62 5.20 3.02 -5.58
C ALA A 62 3.81 3.27 -5.02
N LEU A 63 3.43 4.52 -4.88
CA LEU A 63 2.10 4.91 -4.44
C LEU A 63 1.46 5.68 -5.59
N ILE A 64 0.27 5.23 -6.00
CA ILE A 64 -0.43 5.80 -7.15
C ILE A 64 -1.80 6.29 -6.68
N LEU A 65 -2.08 7.55 -6.90
CA LEU A 65 -3.36 8.13 -6.49
C LEU A 65 -4.46 7.75 -7.47
N ILE A 66 -5.53 7.18 -6.95
CA ILE A 66 -6.73 6.93 -7.73
C ILE A 66 -7.69 8.09 -7.55
N SER A 67 -7.88 8.54 -6.31
CA SER A 67 -8.76 9.68 -6.04
C SER A 67 -8.37 10.32 -4.72
N GLY A 68 -8.70 11.58 -4.56
CA GLY A 68 -8.47 12.29 -3.32
C GLY A 68 -7.25 13.18 -3.35
N ARG A 69 -6.63 13.35 -2.18
CA ARG A 69 -5.48 14.23 -2.01
C ARG A 69 -4.61 13.62 -0.91
N PHE A 70 -3.44 13.15 -1.30
CA PHE A 70 -2.63 12.31 -0.42
C PHE A 70 -1.20 12.80 -0.40
N ARG A 71 -0.72 13.15 0.79
CA ARG A 71 0.63 13.66 0.97
C ARG A 71 1.53 12.55 1.48
N VAL A 72 2.65 12.35 0.81
CA VAL A 72 3.67 11.38 1.21
C VAL A 72 4.85 12.15 1.78
N GLU A 73 5.24 11.81 3.00
CA GLU A 73 6.33 12.49 3.68
C GLU A 73 7.58 11.65 3.60
N LEU A 74 8.64 12.25 3.08
CA LEU A 74 9.92 11.59 2.85
C LEU A 74 11.01 12.42 3.52
N PRO A 75 12.22 11.87 3.71
CA PRO A 75 13.29 12.64 4.32
C PRO A 75 13.56 13.90 3.51
N GLY A 76 13.43 15.04 4.15
CA GLY A 76 13.73 16.31 3.54
C GLY A 76 12.73 16.85 2.55
N ARG A 77 11.62 16.15 2.32
CA ARG A 77 10.59 16.66 1.41
C ARG A 77 9.27 15.94 1.61
N SER A 78 8.21 16.58 1.18
CA SER A 78 6.93 15.90 1.06
C SER A 78 6.46 16.00 -0.39
N VAL A 79 5.68 15.02 -0.80
CA VAL A 79 5.15 14.94 -2.15
C VAL A 79 3.63 14.88 -2.06
N LEU A 80 2.96 15.78 -2.74
CA LEU A 80 1.51 15.79 -2.75
C LEU A 80 1.01 15.11 -4.02
N LEU A 81 0.22 14.05 -3.84
CA LEU A 81 -0.47 13.41 -4.93
C LEU A 81 -1.87 14.01 -4.95
N ALA A 82 -2.19 14.79 -5.97
CA ALA A 82 -3.41 15.59 -6.01
C ALA A 82 -4.32 15.26 -7.18
N GLU A 83 -3.78 14.70 -8.24
CA GLU A 83 -4.57 14.37 -9.43
C GLU A 83 -4.53 12.88 -9.69
N GLN A 84 -5.58 12.34 -10.24
CA GLN A 84 -5.64 10.93 -10.57
C GLN A 84 -4.43 10.53 -11.39
N GLY A 85 -3.74 9.50 -10.96
CA GLY A 85 -2.55 9.01 -11.64
C GLY A 85 -1.24 9.60 -11.15
N ASP A 86 -1.28 10.62 -10.28
CA ASP A 86 -0.03 11.08 -9.66
C ASP A 86 0.58 9.93 -8.88
N TYR A 87 1.89 9.79 -8.97
CA TYR A 87 2.54 8.70 -8.23
C TYR A 87 3.94 9.10 -7.79
N VAL A 88 4.43 8.37 -6.80
CA VAL A 88 5.79 8.54 -6.28
C VAL A 88 6.40 7.16 -6.09
N VAL A 89 7.69 7.05 -6.37
CA VAL A 89 8.44 5.80 -6.20
C VAL A 89 9.62 6.10 -5.28
N PHE A 90 9.83 5.24 -4.30
CA PHE A 90 10.98 5.39 -3.41
C PHE A 90 11.51 4.03 -2.99
N HIS A 91 12.79 4.01 -2.60
CA HIS A 91 13.50 2.77 -2.30
C HIS A 91 14.19 2.89 -0.94
N GLY A 92 13.82 2.00 -0.02
CA GLY A 92 14.53 1.87 1.24
C GLY A 92 14.59 3.14 2.08
N VAL A 93 13.58 3.99 2.01
CA VAL A 93 13.59 5.23 2.77
C VAL A 93 12.49 5.25 3.82
N SER A 94 12.77 5.92 4.90
CA SER A 94 11.76 6.19 5.91
C SER A 94 10.66 7.07 5.32
N HIS A 95 9.44 6.82 5.69
CA HIS A 95 8.34 7.60 5.15
C HIS A 95 7.14 7.59 6.08
N SER A 96 6.25 8.52 5.84
CA SER A 96 4.94 8.60 6.46
C SER A 96 3.96 9.17 5.44
N TRP A 97 2.73 9.39 5.83
CA TRP A 97 1.74 9.91 4.90
C TRP A 97 0.57 10.54 5.66
N HIS A 98 -0.16 11.37 4.91
CA HIS A 98 -1.35 12.04 5.43
C HIS A 98 -2.36 12.21 4.28
N ALA A 99 -3.55 11.64 4.45
CA ALA A 99 -4.64 11.82 3.50
C ALA A 99 -5.34 13.13 3.83
N GLU A 100 -5.11 14.15 3.04
CA GLU A 100 -5.70 15.46 3.29
C GLU A 100 -7.19 15.47 2.97
N GLU A 101 -7.62 14.55 2.12
CA GLU A 101 -9.04 14.31 1.81
C GLU A 101 -9.23 12.81 1.77
N ALA A 102 -10.48 12.37 1.74
CA ALA A 102 -10.75 10.96 1.50
C ALA A 102 -10.03 10.52 0.23
N SER A 103 -9.23 9.50 0.34
CA SER A 103 -8.32 9.11 -0.74
C SER A 103 -8.33 7.62 -0.98
N VAL A 104 -8.11 7.25 -2.23
CA VAL A 104 -7.85 5.88 -2.62
C VAL A 104 -6.49 5.85 -3.29
N VAL A 105 -5.60 5.00 -2.77
CA VAL A 105 -4.22 4.92 -3.23
C VAL A 105 -3.89 3.45 -3.50
N VAL A 106 -3.27 3.18 -4.64
CA VAL A 106 -2.72 1.85 -4.91
C VAL A 106 -1.27 1.88 -4.45
N ALA A 107 -0.94 0.97 -3.53
CA ALA A 107 0.42 0.82 -3.03
C ALA A 107 1.01 -0.45 -3.61
N VAL A 108 2.16 -0.35 -4.22
CA VAL A 108 2.90 -1.47 -4.77
C VAL A 108 4.24 -1.52 -4.04
N ARG A 109 4.60 -2.68 -3.49
CA ARG A 109 5.90 -2.84 -2.84
C ARG A 109 6.61 -4.06 -3.38
N TRP A 110 7.92 -3.99 -3.48
CA TRP A 110 8.71 -5.12 -3.94
C TRP A 110 10.06 -5.12 -3.24
N PRO A 111 10.53 -6.33 -2.82
CA PRO A 111 9.81 -7.61 -2.89
C PRO A 111 8.69 -7.70 -1.86
N SER A 112 7.89 -8.77 -1.93
CA SER A 112 6.88 -9.05 -0.92
C SER A 112 7.53 -9.93 0.14
N LEU A 113 7.74 -9.38 1.33
CA LEU A 113 8.49 -10.07 2.37
C LEU A 113 7.67 -10.20 3.64
N ALA A 114 7.60 -11.41 4.16
CA ALA A 114 6.94 -11.67 5.42
C ALA A 114 7.65 -10.91 6.55
N GLY A 115 6.88 -10.43 7.49
CA GLY A 115 7.42 -9.76 8.67
C GLY A 115 7.46 -8.25 8.60
N TYR A 116 7.51 -7.68 7.42
CA TYR A 116 7.60 -6.23 7.30
C TYR A 116 6.33 -5.51 7.72
N ALA A 117 5.20 -6.08 7.43
CA ALA A 117 3.93 -5.43 7.70
C ALA A 117 3.47 -5.60 9.13
N LEU A 118 4.28 -6.15 9.99
CA LEU A 118 3.86 -6.52 11.33
C LEU A 118 4.24 -5.54 12.41
N SER A 119 4.74 -4.37 12.04
CA SER A 119 5.02 -3.37 13.05
C SER A 119 3.71 -2.87 13.64
N PRO A 120 3.70 -2.44 14.89
CA PRO A 120 2.47 -1.92 15.49
C PRO A 120 1.88 -0.77 14.72
N SER A 121 2.70 0.03 14.07
CA SER A 121 2.18 1.14 13.30
C SER A 121 1.45 0.71 12.05
N ASP A 122 1.76 -0.48 11.55
CA ASP A 122 1.03 -1.01 10.40
C ASP A 122 -0.29 -1.61 10.81
N ASN A 123 -0.40 -2.06 12.05
CA ASN A 123 -1.62 -2.66 12.54
C ASN A 123 -2.57 -1.65 13.13
N GLY A 124 -2.11 -0.48 13.28
CA GLY A 124 -2.79 0.42 14.14
C GLY A 124 -4.12 0.82 13.69
N THR A 125 -4.27 1.31 12.60
CA THR A 125 -5.50 1.90 12.33
C THR A 125 -5.93 1.61 10.98
N SER A 126 -5.74 2.37 10.11
CA SER A 126 -6.24 2.15 8.82
C SER A 126 -5.54 0.99 8.19
N ALA A 127 -6.09 0.53 7.18
CA ALA A 127 -5.55 -0.53 6.40
C ALA A 127 -4.33 -0.11 5.62
N VAL A 128 -3.47 0.64 6.20
CA VAL A 128 -2.50 1.29 5.49
C VAL A 128 -1.30 0.61 5.12
N SER A 129 -0.63 1.06 4.22
CA SER A 129 0.66 0.51 3.81
C SER A 129 1.77 0.84 4.77
#